data_6ba5b0656cfc3c558496a58cd1013df4
#
_entry.id   6ba5b0656cfc3c558496a58cd1013df4
#
_cell.length_a   1.000
_cell.length_b   1.000
_cell.length_c   1.000
_cell.angle_alpha   90.00
_cell.angle_beta   90.00
_cell.angle_gamma   90.00
#
_symmetry.space_group_name_H-M   'P 1'
#
loop_
_entity.id
_entity.type
_entity.pdbx_description
1 polymer ?
#
loop_
_entity_poly.entity_id
_entity_poly.type
_entity_poly.pdbx_seq_one_letter_code
_entity_poly.pdbx_strand_id
1 'polypeptide(L)'
;MKIILQQRLAKERLYKVPLSVHTIYDVDYENPDYEKFPALKYAKGYEIFMEHGDALFIPGAFWHFNRYLEPGFSMSLRALPNKPNVFANMLYHVFIMRYTDKLMRKLFKEKWVNYKQKWAYEKSTEALAKNLNNR
;
A
#
# COMPACT_ATOMS: atom_id res chain seq x y z
N MET A 1 6.30 -18.53 -6.47
CA MET A 1 6.26 -17.11 -5.99
C MET A 1 5.15 -16.97 -4.97
N LYS A 2 5.40 -16.35 -3.83
CA LYS A 2 4.38 -16.05 -2.80
C LYS A 2 3.87 -14.62 -2.99
N ILE A 3 2.57 -14.44 -3.05
CA ILE A 3 1.94 -13.11 -3.13
C ILE A 3 1.02 -12.94 -1.93
N ILE A 4 1.18 -11.86 -1.21
CA ILE A 4 0.24 -11.44 -0.17
C ILE A 4 -0.60 -10.30 -0.74
N LEU A 5 -1.89 -10.57 -0.91
CA LEU A 5 -2.88 -9.58 -1.32
C LEU A 5 -3.58 -9.05 -0.08
N GLN A 6 -3.46 -7.77 0.16
CA GLN A 6 -4.20 -7.10 1.23
C GLN A 6 -5.40 -6.38 0.61
N GLN A 7 -6.59 -6.74 1.07
CA GLN A 7 -7.79 -6.03 0.69
C GLN A 7 -7.68 -4.58 1.17
N ARG A 8 -7.90 -3.63 0.28
CA ARG A 8 -8.08 -2.24 0.66
C ARG A 8 -9.35 -2.13 1.48
N LEU A 9 -9.23 -2.09 2.79
CA LEU A 9 -10.33 -1.68 3.64
C LEU A 9 -10.60 -0.21 3.29
N ALA A 10 -11.74 0.04 2.70
CA ALA A 10 -12.08 1.32 2.04
C ALA A 10 -12.03 2.53 2.99
N LYS A 11 -11.95 2.33 4.27
CA LYS A 11 -11.93 3.37 5.31
C LYS A 11 -10.65 3.39 6.15
N GLU A 12 -9.86 2.32 6.16
CA GLU A 12 -8.69 2.20 7.02
C GLU A 12 -7.42 2.46 6.20
N ARG A 13 -6.75 3.54 6.52
CA ARG A 13 -5.48 3.91 5.88
C ARG A 13 -4.33 3.18 6.58
N LEU A 14 -4.26 1.85 6.44
CA LEU A 14 -3.23 1.04 7.06
C LEU A 14 -1.83 1.52 6.68
N TYR A 15 -1.27 2.39 7.50
CA TYR A 15 0.09 2.93 7.37
C TYR A 15 0.44 3.48 5.98
N LYS A 16 -0.57 3.94 5.23
CA LYS A 16 -0.37 4.51 3.90
C LYS A 16 0.34 5.86 4.00
N VAL A 17 1.51 5.94 3.40
CA VAL A 17 2.27 7.19 3.31
C VAL A 17 1.58 8.16 2.33
N PRO A 18 1.32 9.43 2.72
CA PRO A 18 0.69 10.40 1.83
C PRO A 18 1.58 10.71 0.62
N LEU A 19 0.95 11.04 -0.50
CA LEU A 19 1.60 11.30 -1.77
C LEU A 19 2.52 10.15 -2.24
N SER A 20 2.19 8.92 -1.85
CA SER A 20 2.94 7.72 -2.20
C SER A 20 2.00 6.56 -2.47
N VAL A 21 2.48 5.59 -3.23
CA VAL A 21 1.82 4.29 -3.43
C VAL A 21 2.30 3.25 -2.42
N HIS A 22 3.20 3.64 -1.51
CA HIS A 22 3.80 2.75 -0.52
C HIS A 22 3.19 2.97 0.87
N THR A 23 3.33 1.96 1.72
CA THR A 23 3.14 2.04 3.16
C THR A 23 4.42 2.54 3.84
N ILE A 24 4.43 2.59 5.17
CA ILE A 24 5.64 2.82 5.97
C ILE A 24 6.67 1.73 5.62
N TYR A 25 7.94 2.11 5.47
CA TYR A 25 9.01 1.19 5.04
C TYR A 25 9.32 0.09 6.05
N ASP A 26 9.08 0.33 7.32
CA ASP A 26 9.43 -0.58 8.43
C ASP A 26 8.42 -1.71 8.66
N VAL A 27 7.35 -1.79 7.88
CA VAL A 27 6.34 -2.84 8.04
C VAL A 27 6.81 -4.11 7.35
N ASP A 28 7.10 -5.13 8.15
CA ASP A 28 7.26 -6.49 7.65
C ASP A 28 5.90 -7.18 7.59
N TYR A 29 5.46 -7.53 6.39
CA TYR A 29 4.16 -8.18 6.17
C TYR A 29 4.20 -9.69 6.38
N GLU A 30 5.38 -10.28 6.47
CA GLU A 30 5.55 -11.71 6.73
C GLU A 30 5.61 -12.00 8.23
N ASN A 31 6.27 -11.12 9.00
CA ASN A 31 6.35 -11.18 10.45
C ASN A 31 5.95 -9.82 11.04
N PRO A 32 4.66 -9.49 11.02
CA PRO A 32 4.21 -8.17 11.43
C PRO A 32 4.40 -7.94 12.92
N ASP A 33 5.11 -6.88 13.26
CA ASP A 33 5.22 -6.40 14.63
C ASP A 33 3.91 -5.70 15.03
N TYR A 34 3.05 -6.43 15.71
CA TYR A 34 1.75 -5.92 16.16
C TYR A 34 1.82 -4.99 17.37
N GLU A 35 2.96 -4.90 18.06
CA GLU A 35 3.16 -3.92 19.13
C GLU A 35 3.47 -2.57 18.51
N LYS A 36 4.38 -2.55 17.53
CA LYS A 36 4.74 -1.35 16.77
C LYS A 36 3.63 -0.91 15.82
N PHE A 37 2.91 -1.85 15.20
CA PHE A 37 1.89 -1.58 14.19
C PHE A 37 0.54 -2.26 14.53
N PRO A 38 -0.15 -1.81 15.60
CA PRO A 38 -1.35 -2.48 16.10
C PRO A 38 -2.52 -2.54 15.10
N ALA A 39 -2.62 -1.60 14.17
CA ALA A 39 -3.67 -1.62 13.16
C ALA A 39 -3.54 -2.78 12.16
N LEU A 40 -2.37 -3.41 12.03
CA LEU A 40 -2.20 -4.59 11.17
C LEU A 40 -2.98 -5.81 11.64
N LYS A 41 -3.34 -5.91 12.92
CA LYS A 41 -4.21 -6.98 13.46
C LYS A 41 -5.56 -7.04 12.76
N TYR A 42 -6.01 -5.93 12.19
CA TYR A 42 -7.31 -5.81 11.52
C TYR A 42 -7.19 -5.87 10.00
N ALA A 43 -5.97 -6.00 9.50
CA ALA A 43 -5.73 -6.19 8.08
C ALA A 43 -6.29 -7.55 7.62
N LYS A 44 -7.11 -7.52 6.59
CA LYS A 44 -7.58 -8.75 5.92
C LYS A 44 -6.80 -8.91 4.63
N GLY A 45 -6.30 -10.10 4.39
CA GLY A 45 -5.50 -10.38 3.21
C GLY A 45 -5.62 -11.82 2.75
N TYR A 46 -5.06 -12.09 1.60
CA TYR A 46 -4.97 -13.42 1.00
C TYR A 46 -3.50 -13.72 0.77
N GLU A 47 -3.08 -14.92 1.13
CA GLU A 47 -1.78 -15.45 0.78
C GLU A 47 -1.95 -16.42 -0.38
N ILE A 48 -1.22 -16.20 -1.45
CA ILE A 48 -1.34 -16.97 -2.68
C ILE A 48 0.04 -17.46 -3.08
N PHE A 49 0.15 -18.77 -3.30
CA PHE A 49 1.33 -19.39 -3.87
C PHE A 49 1.10 -19.58 -5.37
N MET A 50 2.02 -19.08 -6.17
CA MET A 50 1.98 -19.19 -7.63
C MET A 50 3.13 -20.06 -8.12
N GLU A 51 2.81 -20.97 -9.03
CA GLU A 51 3.75 -21.83 -9.73
C GLU A 51 4.04 -21.29 -11.14
N HIS A 52 4.90 -22.00 -11.86
CA HIS A 52 5.20 -21.65 -13.25
C HIS A 52 3.96 -21.82 -14.14
N GLY A 53 3.63 -20.80 -14.91
CA GLY A 53 2.45 -20.79 -15.79
C GLY A 53 1.19 -20.22 -15.16
N ASP A 54 1.17 -19.97 -13.84
CA ASP A 54 0.01 -19.38 -13.19
C ASP A 54 -0.19 -17.90 -13.57
N ALA A 55 -1.44 -17.49 -13.65
CA ALA A 55 -1.86 -16.12 -13.83
C ALA A 55 -2.77 -15.67 -12.67
N LEU A 56 -2.44 -14.54 -12.05
CA LEU A 56 -3.23 -13.97 -10.97
C LEU A 56 -3.83 -12.63 -11.39
N PHE A 57 -5.16 -12.52 -11.29
CA PHE A 57 -5.84 -11.25 -11.42
C PHE A 57 -5.86 -10.50 -10.09
N ILE A 58 -5.24 -9.33 -10.04
CA ILE A 58 -5.25 -8.44 -8.88
C ILE A 58 -6.20 -7.27 -9.17
N PRO A 59 -7.35 -7.19 -8.45
CA PRO A 59 -8.27 -6.07 -8.63
C PRO A 59 -7.60 -4.72 -8.36
N GLY A 60 -8.06 -3.68 -9.03
CA GLY A 60 -7.56 -2.33 -8.82
C GLY A 60 -7.67 -1.89 -7.35
N ALA A 61 -6.65 -1.20 -6.87
CA ALA A 61 -6.53 -0.72 -5.50
C ALA A 61 -6.28 -1.78 -4.41
N PHE A 62 -6.03 -3.03 -4.77
CA PHE A 62 -5.48 -3.99 -3.82
C PHE A 62 -4.00 -3.72 -3.57
N TRP A 63 -3.62 -3.74 -2.32
CA TRP A 63 -2.23 -3.73 -1.92
C TRP A 63 -1.66 -5.12 -2.09
N HIS A 64 -0.48 -5.25 -2.62
CA HIS A 64 0.17 -6.54 -2.82
C HIS A 64 1.66 -6.46 -2.51
N PHE A 65 2.15 -7.54 -1.94
CA PHE A 65 3.55 -7.78 -1.68
C PHE A 65 3.94 -9.08 -2.38
N ASN A 66 5.00 -9.06 -3.14
CA ASN A 66 5.49 -10.21 -3.90
C ASN A 66 6.82 -10.68 -3.30
N ARG A 67 6.91 -11.97 -3.02
CA ARG A 67 8.15 -12.63 -2.66
C ARG A 67 8.46 -13.74 -3.64
N TYR A 68 9.62 -13.70 -4.23
CA TYR A 68 10.16 -14.77 -5.03
C TYR A 68 10.83 -15.79 -4.09
N LEU A 69 10.35 -17.01 -4.09
CA LEU A 69 10.91 -18.12 -3.28
C LEU A 69 12.08 -18.78 -4.01
N GLU A 70 12.07 -18.68 -5.34
CA GLU A 70 13.09 -19.19 -6.24
C GLU A 70 13.41 -18.14 -7.30
N PRO A 71 14.59 -18.18 -7.92
CA PRO A 71 14.91 -17.31 -9.03
C PRO A 71 13.91 -17.47 -10.18
N GLY A 72 13.38 -16.35 -10.68
CA GLY A 72 12.38 -16.37 -11.74
C GLY A 72 11.99 -14.99 -12.19
N PHE A 73 11.08 -14.93 -13.16
CA PHE A 73 10.50 -13.68 -13.64
C PHE A 73 8.98 -13.74 -13.65
N SER A 74 8.35 -12.60 -13.52
CA SER A 74 6.92 -12.44 -13.70
C SER A 74 6.62 -11.25 -14.60
N MET A 75 5.55 -11.34 -15.38
CA MET A 75 5.09 -10.26 -16.24
C MET A 75 3.77 -9.69 -15.70
N SER A 76 3.71 -8.37 -15.58
CA SER A 76 2.50 -7.68 -15.16
C SER A 76 1.83 -7.02 -16.36
N LEU A 77 0.58 -7.38 -16.64
CA LEU A 77 -0.27 -6.67 -17.57
C LEU A 77 -1.18 -5.72 -16.79
N ARG A 78 -1.23 -4.46 -17.19
CA ARG A 78 -2.05 -3.44 -16.55
C ARG A 78 -3.13 -2.97 -17.50
N ALA A 79 -4.39 -3.16 -17.10
CA ALA A 79 -5.52 -2.61 -17.82
C ALA A 79 -5.76 -1.15 -17.41
N LEU A 80 -6.05 -0.31 -18.39
CA LEU A 80 -6.49 1.07 -18.12
C LEU A 80 -7.96 1.05 -17.66
N PRO A 81 -8.31 1.89 -16.67
CA PRO A 81 -9.69 1.99 -16.24
C PRO A 81 -10.55 2.63 -17.34
N ASN A 82 -11.68 2.04 -17.63
CA ASN A 82 -12.65 2.55 -18.60
C ASN A 82 -13.62 3.60 -18.02
N LYS A 83 -13.60 3.83 -16.69
CA LYS A 83 -14.41 4.87 -16.04
C LYS A 83 -13.63 6.19 -16.02
N PRO A 84 -14.18 7.30 -16.57
CA PRO A 84 -13.47 8.58 -16.70
C PRO A 84 -12.97 9.15 -15.35
N ASN A 85 -13.76 9.03 -14.29
CA ASN A 85 -13.36 9.48 -12.95
C ASN A 85 -12.18 8.68 -12.37
N VAL A 86 -12.13 7.37 -12.63
CA VAL A 86 -11.02 6.51 -12.19
C VAL A 86 -9.77 6.80 -13.02
N PHE A 87 -9.95 7.04 -14.32
CA PHE A 87 -8.86 7.43 -15.22
C PHE A 87 -8.26 8.78 -14.82
N ALA A 88 -9.11 9.80 -14.56
CA ALA A 88 -8.65 11.11 -14.10
C ALA A 88 -7.89 11.01 -12.75
N ASN A 89 -8.38 10.19 -11.83
CA ASN A 89 -7.69 9.93 -10.56
C ASN A 89 -6.33 9.24 -10.77
N MET A 90 -6.24 8.31 -11.72
CA MET A 90 -4.98 7.68 -12.10
C MET A 90 -3.98 8.71 -12.64
N LEU A 91 -4.40 9.60 -13.54
CA LEU A 91 -3.56 10.68 -14.07
C LEU A 91 -3.09 11.62 -12.96
N TYR A 92 -3.97 12.00 -12.05
CA TYR A 92 -3.63 12.79 -10.87
C TYR A 92 -2.53 12.11 -10.03
N HIS A 93 -2.66 10.80 -9.76
CA HIS A 93 -1.66 10.05 -8.99
C HIS A 93 -0.31 9.95 -9.72
N VAL A 94 -0.34 9.72 -11.04
CA VAL A 94 0.89 9.54 -11.82
C VAL A 94 1.62 10.86 -12.02
N PHE A 95 0.91 11.92 -12.38
CA PHE A 95 1.53 13.20 -12.74
C PHE A 95 1.62 14.16 -11.56
N ILE A 96 0.53 14.44 -10.87
CA ILE A 96 0.53 15.48 -9.82
C ILE A 96 1.21 14.96 -8.55
N MET A 97 0.73 13.85 -7.98
CA MET A 97 1.27 13.35 -6.71
C MET A 97 2.75 12.99 -6.80
N ARG A 98 3.16 12.35 -7.89
CA ARG A 98 4.56 11.93 -8.04
C ARG A 98 5.51 13.12 -8.18
N TYR A 99 5.13 14.14 -8.94
CA TYR A 99 5.97 15.33 -9.11
C TYR A 99 6.00 16.19 -7.85
N THR A 100 4.89 16.35 -7.15
CA THR A 100 4.85 17.06 -5.87
C THR A 100 5.70 16.36 -4.82
N ASP A 101 5.62 15.04 -4.70
CA ASP A 101 6.47 14.29 -3.77
C ASP A 101 7.96 14.43 -4.11
N LYS A 102 8.31 14.35 -5.40
CA LYS A 102 9.69 14.53 -5.86
C LYS A 102 10.23 15.93 -5.53
N LEU A 103 9.42 16.96 -5.75
CA LEU A 103 9.77 18.34 -5.42
C LEU A 103 9.97 18.52 -3.91
N MET A 104 9.05 18.04 -3.10
CA MET A 104 9.13 18.12 -1.65
C MET A 104 10.33 17.36 -1.09
N ARG A 105 10.66 16.19 -1.66
CA ARG A 105 11.89 15.45 -1.30
C ARG A 105 13.15 16.23 -1.65
N LYS A 106 13.16 16.94 -2.78
CA LYS A 106 14.31 17.78 -3.18
C LYS A 106 14.51 18.95 -2.23
N LEU A 107 13.42 19.58 -1.77
CA LEU A 107 13.46 20.76 -0.90
C LEU A 107 13.73 20.41 0.56
N PHE A 108 13.05 19.40 1.10
CA PHE A 108 13.04 19.08 2.53
C PHE A 108 13.76 17.77 2.90
N LYS A 109 14.23 17.02 1.90
CA LYS A 109 15.03 15.78 2.07
C LYS A 109 14.39 14.81 3.09
N GLU A 110 15.14 14.39 4.09
CA GLU A 110 14.70 13.45 5.12
C GLU A 110 13.58 13.97 6.01
N LYS A 111 13.52 15.27 6.25
CA LYS A 111 12.43 15.88 7.06
C LYS A 111 11.06 15.59 6.43
N TRP A 112 10.97 15.65 5.11
CA TRP A 112 9.73 15.32 4.39
C TRP A 112 9.37 13.84 4.49
N VAL A 113 10.35 12.96 4.39
CA VAL A 113 10.13 11.51 4.51
C VAL A 113 9.64 11.16 5.92
N ASN A 114 10.33 11.66 6.96
CA ASN A 114 9.97 11.43 8.35
C ASN A 114 8.59 11.99 8.70
N TYR A 115 8.27 13.19 8.22
CA TYR A 115 6.93 13.78 8.38
C TYR A 115 5.84 12.88 7.80
N LYS A 116 6.03 12.36 6.58
CA LYS A 116 5.05 11.48 5.95
C LYS A 116 4.86 10.15 6.68
N GLN A 117 5.95 9.58 7.18
CA GLN A 117 5.87 8.33 7.93
C GLN A 117 5.16 8.53 9.28
N LYS A 118 5.50 9.58 10.01
CA LYS A 118 4.81 9.96 11.24
C LYS A 118 3.32 10.18 11.00
N TRP A 119 2.97 10.94 9.98
CA TRP A 119 1.57 11.16 9.60
C TRP A 119 0.81 9.86 9.28
N ALA A 120 1.44 8.95 8.54
CA ALA A 120 0.84 7.66 8.21
C ALA A 120 0.59 6.79 9.45
N TYR A 121 1.51 6.83 10.41
CA TYR A 121 1.38 6.13 11.68
C TYR A 121 0.24 6.71 12.53
N GLU A 122 0.21 8.03 12.72
CA GLU A 122 -0.82 8.72 13.49
C GLU A 122 -2.22 8.46 12.91
N LYS A 123 -2.38 8.55 11.58
CA LYS A 123 -3.67 8.31 10.93
C LYS A 123 -4.14 6.87 11.03
N SER A 124 -3.23 5.90 11.02
CA SER A 124 -3.59 4.50 11.22
C SER A 124 -4.02 4.22 12.66
N THR A 125 -3.35 4.84 13.62
CA THR A 125 -3.71 4.73 15.04
C THR A 125 -5.05 5.41 15.35
N GLU A 126 -5.31 6.59 14.79
CA GLU A 126 -6.62 7.26 14.90
C GLU A 126 -7.76 6.40 14.30
N ALA A 127 -7.52 5.79 13.15
CA ALA A 127 -8.51 4.92 12.50
C ALA A 127 -8.82 3.69 13.37
N LEU A 128 -7.78 3.11 14.00
CA LEU A 128 -7.94 2.00 14.92
C LEU A 128 -8.79 2.41 16.14
N ALA A 129 -8.50 3.54 16.77
CA ALA A 129 -9.24 4.04 17.93
C ALA A 129 -10.73 4.27 17.60
N LYS A 130 -11.04 4.82 16.42
CA LYS A 130 -12.42 5.00 15.95
C LYS A 130 -13.15 3.69 15.73
N ASN A 131 -12.48 2.67 15.21
CA ASN A 131 -13.08 1.36 14.98
C ASN A 131 -13.35 0.60 16.29
N LEU A 132 -12.51 0.78 17.29
CA LEU A 132 -12.72 0.21 18.62
C LEU A 132 -13.91 0.86 19.36
N ASN A 133 -14.09 2.17 19.19
CA ASN A 133 -15.19 2.91 19.82
C ASN A 133 -16.56 2.67 19.15
N ASN A 134 -16.60 2.15 17.93
CA ASN A 134 -17.81 1.87 17.17
C ASN A 134 -18.26 0.40 17.25
N ARG A 135 -17.65 -0.40 18.09
CA ARG A 135 -18.03 -1.78 18.43
C ARG A 135 -18.61 -1.89 19.81
#